data_fbce0664776b489950a4f8b3d93cad0b
#
_entry.id   fbce0664776b489950a4f8b3d93cad0b
#
_cell.length_a   1.000
_cell.length_b   1.000
_cell.length_c   1.000
_cell.angle_alpha   90.00
_cell.angle_beta   90.00
_cell.angle_gamma   90.00
#
_symmetry.space_group_name_H-M   'P 1'
#
loop_
_entity.id
_entity.type
_entity.pdbx_description
1 polymer ?
#
loop_
_entity_poly.entity_id
_entity_poly.type
_entity_poly.pdbx_seq_one_letter_code
_entity_poly.pdbx_strand_id
1 'polypeptide(L)'
;MIESKEKKSRSCELHVYERKGAAAERERYAASRRRRTVTGVLLLVLGMLLLTACGSSDSKAQVKCLDIVKACSEAASEGSLNEWYSYGEDAYDDSFDSLYGVRFDMIDDGAVLQTAGGGVADEVSVLHLKKSEDVSIAKKKLEDRVTERRNQFNGYKPEEVYKLDNARIVVQGNYVALLICNDADNVEAALRGAISGESGDEA
;
A
#
# COMPACT_ATOMS: atom_id res chain seq x y z
N MET A 1 30.36 89.36 -27.07
CA MET A 1 31.21 88.34 -26.41
C MET A 1 30.55 87.75 -25.16
N ILE A 2 29.52 88.42 -24.61
CA ILE A 2 28.79 87.92 -23.37
C ILE A 2 27.71 86.91 -23.70
N GLU A 3 26.99 87.08 -24.79
CA GLU A 3 25.88 86.17 -25.21
C GLU A 3 26.33 84.74 -25.53
N SER A 4 27.55 84.55 -26.04
CA SER A 4 28.09 83.21 -26.32
C SER A 4 28.41 82.37 -25.09
N LYS A 5 28.79 83.01 -23.98
CA LYS A 5 29.08 82.33 -22.69
C LYS A 5 27.82 81.88 -22.01
N GLU A 6 26.75 82.65 -22.06
CA GLU A 6 25.46 82.36 -21.40
C GLU A 6 24.74 81.17 -22.10
N LYS A 7 24.79 81.11 -23.42
CA LYS A 7 24.24 80.00 -24.23
C LYS A 7 24.95 78.66 -23.92
N LYS A 8 26.28 78.70 -23.73
CA LYS A 8 27.08 77.52 -23.39
C LYS A 8 26.86 77.03 -21.98
N SER A 9 26.61 77.95 -21.02
CA SER A 9 26.27 77.60 -19.62
C SER A 9 24.91 76.91 -19.54
N ARG A 10 23.85 77.42 -20.16
CA ARG A 10 22.51 76.80 -20.20
C ARG A 10 22.52 75.42 -20.90
N SER A 11 23.30 75.25 -21.93
CA SER A 11 23.41 73.93 -22.61
C SER A 11 24.07 72.90 -21.69
N CYS A 12 25.06 73.31 -20.89
CA CYS A 12 25.73 72.39 -19.95
C CYS A 12 24.81 71.97 -18.75
N GLU A 13 24.01 72.93 -18.25
CA GLU A 13 23.03 72.59 -17.18
C GLU A 13 21.92 71.71 -17.68
N LEU A 14 21.42 71.84 -18.89
CA LEU A 14 20.41 70.98 -19.49
C LEU A 14 20.92 69.55 -19.59
N HIS A 15 22.16 69.36 -20.09
CA HIS A 15 22.75 68.02 -20.23
C HIS A 15 23.01 67.34 -18.86
N VAL A 16 23.32 68.12 -17.84
CA VAL A 16 23.48 67.57 -16.48
C VAL A 16 22.13 67.14 -15.87
N TYR A 17 21.07 67.93 -16.14
CA TYR A 17 19.71 67.58 -15.70
C TYR A 17 19.17 66.31 -16.39
N GLU A 18 19.32 66.20 -17.70
CA GLU A 18 18.92 65.01 -18.47
C GLU A 18 19.67 63.74 -18.00
N ARG A 19 21.00 63.86 -17.74
CA ARG A 19 21.77 62.71 -17.22
C ARG A 19 21.31 62.27 -15.80
N LYS A 20 20.92 63.18 -14.93
CA LYS A 20 20.41 62.85 -13.61
C LYS A 20 19.02 62.21 -13.67
N GLY A 21 18.15 62.68 -14.59
CA GLY A 21 16.84 62.07 -14.84
C GLY A 21 16.95 60.62 -15.35
N ALA A 22 17.82 60.40 -16.35
CA ALA A 22 18.04 59.07 -16.92
C ALA A 22 18.67 58.07 -15.90
N ALA A 23 19.53 58.56 -14.99
CA ALA A 23 20.09 57.69 -13.95
C ALA A 23 19.04 57.28 -12.91
N ALA A 24 18.20 58.23 -12.49
CA ALA A 24 17.11 57.94 -11.53
C ALA A 24 16.05 56.95 -12.10
N GLU A 25 15.80 57.06 -13.41
CA GLU A 25 14.86 56.17 -14.11
C GLU A 25 15.42 54.76 -14.24
N ARG A 26 16.72 54.63 -14.55
CA ARG A 26 17.43 53.34 -14.57
C ARG A 26 17.44 52.64 -13.20
N GLU A 27 17.65 53.39 -12.13
CA GLU A 27 17.60 52.84 -10.75
C GLU A 27 16.19 52.35 -10.39
N ARG A 28 15.14 53.10 -10.73
CA ARG A 28 13.75 52.69 -10.52
C ARG A 28 13.40 51.44 -11.32
N TYR A 29 13.87 51.35 -12.54
CA TYR A 29 13.65 50.17 -13.40
C TYR A 29 14.41 48.96 -12.87
N ALA A 30 15.64 49.10 -12.43
CA ALA A 30 16.44 48.04 -11.81
C ALA A 30 15.83 47.55 -10.51
N ALA A 31 15.33 48.47 -9.65
CA ALA A 31 14.64 48.11 -8.39
C ALA A 31 13.31 47.38 -8.65
N SER A 32 12.54 47.79 -9.65
CA SER A 32 11.30 47.13 -10.07
C SER A 32 11.55 45.70 -10.58
N ARG A 33 12.60 45.52 -11.39
CA ARG A 33 13.00 44.22 -11.94
C ARG A 33 13.46 43.28 -10.84
N ARG A 34 14.25 43.78 -9.86
CA ARG A 34 14.71 42.99 -8.70
C ARG A 34 13.55 42.53 -7.81
N ARG A 35 12.54 43.39 -7.58
CA ARG A 35 11.34 43.02 -6.82
C ARG A 35 10.51 41.93 -7.53
N ARG A 36 10.34 42.02 -8.85
CA ARG A 36 9.60 41.01 -9.65
C ARG A 36 10.32 39.67 -9.69
N THR A 37 11.66 39.65 -9.76
CA THR A 37 12.42 38.37 -9.69
C THR A 37 12.39 37.75 -8.32
N VAL A 38 12.50 38.51 -7.23
CA VAL A 38 12.42 38.00 -5.86
C VAL A 38 11.01 37.47 -5.54
N THR A 39 9.95 38.17 -5.96
CA THR A 39 8.58 37.70 -5.79
C THR A 39 8.29 36.44 -6.62
N GLY A 40 8.80 36.38 -7.84
CA GLY A 40 8.66 35.20 -8.71
C GLY A 40 9.38 33.98 -8.15
N VAL A 41 10.62 34.14 -7.65
CA VAL A 41 11.38 33.03 -7.03
C VAL A 41 10.73 32.61 -5.71
N LEU A 42 10.22 33.55 -4.89
CA LEU A 42 9.54 33.23 -3.65
C LEU A 42 8.24 32.45 -3.89
N LEU A 43 7.46 32.81 -4.93
CA LEU A 43 6.25 32.08 -5.32
C LEU A 43 6.58 30.70 -5.90
N LEU A 44 7.69 30.54 -6.61
CA LEU A 44 8.14 29.26 -7.14
C LEU A 44 8.61 28.31 -6.02
N VAL A 45 9.33 28.83 -5.03
CA VAL A 45 9.77 28.06 -3.86
C VAL A 45 8.59 27.67 -2.98
N LEU A 46 7.61 28.59 -2.78
CA LEU A 46 6.39 28.29 -2.02
C LEU A 46 5.50 27.28 -2.77
N GLY A 47 5.45 27.34 -4.11
CA GLY A 47 4.77 26.36 -4.96
C GLY A 47 5.42 24.97 -4.90
N MET A 48 6.75 24.88 -4.86
CA MET A 48 7.48 23.61 -4.67
C MET A 48 7.28 23.00 -3.29
N LEU A 49 7.17 23.82 -2.24
CA LEU A 49 6.89 23.35 -0.88
C LEU A 49 5.47 22.78 -0.72
N LEU A 50 4.51 23.22 -1.55
CA LEU A 50 3.15 22.68 -1.54
C LEU A 50 3.01 21.36 -2.34
N LEU A 51 3.94 21.06 -3.24
CA LEU A 51 3.95 19.80 -4.00
C LEU A 51 4.56 18.62 -3.23
N THR A 52 5.25 18.87 -2.11
CA THR A 52 5.74 17.82 -1.21
C THR A 52 4.72 17.37 -0.17
N ALA A 53 3.51 17.97 -0.15
CA ALA A 53 2.38 17.52 0.66
C ALA A 53 1.43 16.57 -0.10
N CYS A 54 1.86 15.98 -1.24
CA CYS A 54 1.29 14.74 -1.71
C CYS A 54 1.77 13.66 -0.75
N GLY A 55 0.88 13.28 0.18
CA GLY A 55 1.12 12.25 1.16
C GLY A 55 1.75 11.05 0.47
N SER A 56 2.95 10.67 0.89
CA SER A 56 3.32 9.30 0.91
C SER A 56 2.22 8.61 1.71
N SER A 57 1.21 8.06 1.02
CA SER A 57 0.67 6.83 1.49
C SER A 57 1.91 5.93 1.59
N ASP A 58 2.38 5.68 2.81
CA ASP A 58 3.20 4.53 3.08
C ASP A 58 2.41 3.34 2.53
N SER A 59 2.64 3.01 1.28
CA SER A 59 2.35 1.71 0.76
C SER A 59 3.34 0.81 1.51
N LYS A 60 2.95 0.36 2.73
CA LYS A 60 3.63 -0.77 3.36
C LYS A 60 3.81 -1.79 2.27
N ALA A 61 5.04 -2.24 2.06
CA ALA A 61 5.32 -3.25 1.05
C ALA A 61 4.35 -4.41 1.29
N GLN A 62 3.68 -4.85 0.23
CA GLN A 62 2.76 -5.97 0.31
C GLN A 62 3.49 -7.18 0.87
N VAL A 63 2.98 -7.75 1.96
CA VAL A 63 3.53 -8.97 2.56
C VAL A 63 3.12 -10.16 1.71
N LYS A 64 4.05 -11.05 1.43
CA LYS A 64 3.77 -12.26 0.65
C LYS A 64 2.87 -13.22 1.42
N CYS A 65 1.83 -13.74 0.77
CA CYS A 65 0.92 -14.70 1.38
C CYS A 65 1.66 -15.96 1.88
N LEU A 66 2.73 -16.36 1.20
CA LEU A 66 3.58 -17.46 1.65
C LEU A 66 4.24 -17.19 3.02
N ASP A 67 4.70 -15.98 3.26
CA ASP A 67 5.32 -15.61 4.55
C ASP A 67 4.27 -15.56 5.66
N ILE A 68 3.04 -15.13 5.33
CA ILE A 68 1.91 -15.12 6.26
C ILE A 68 1.54 -16.55 6.67
N VAL A 69 1.40 -17.49 5.72
CA VAL A 69 1.04 -18.89 6.06
C VAL A 69 2.17 -19.60 6.80
N LYS A 70 3.44 -19.25 6.59
CA LYS A 70 4.55 -19.74 7.41
C LYS A 70 4.45 -19.28 8.86
N ALA A 71 4.16 -18.01 9.10
CA ALA A 71 3.92 -17.50 10.45
C ALA A 71 2.71 -18.21 11.11
N CYS A 72 1.67 -18.51 10.33
CA CYS A 72 0.53 -19.31 10.81
C CYS A 72 0.93 -20.75 11.17
N SER A 73 1.83 -21.37 10.39
CA SER A 73 2.35 -22.72 10.67
C SER A 73 3.13 -22.78 11.99
N GLU A 74 3.92 -21.75 12.27
CA GLU A 74 4.70 -21.63 13.51
C GLU A 74 3.80 -21.42 14.75
N ALA A 75 2.65 -20.76 14.56
CA ALA A 75 1.67 -20.48 15.63
C ALA A 75 0.67 -21.60 15.85
N ALA A 76 0.57 -22.56 14.93
CA ALA A 76 -0.33 -23.69 15.03
C ALA A 76 0.21 -24.80 15.95
N SER A 77 -0.65 -25.67 16.44
CA SER A 77 -0.25 -26.87 17.19
C SER A 77 0.70 -27.72 16.37
N GLU A 78 1.70 -28.28 17.03
CA GLU A 78 2.78 -29.04 16.42
C GLU A 78 2.24 -30.15 15.50
N GLY A 79 2.64 -30.11 14.21
CA GLY A 79 2.35 -31.10 13.20
C GLY A 79 0.98 -31.03 12.53
N SER A 80 0.10 -30.09 12.92
CA SER A 80 -1.24 -29.99 12.33
C SER A 80 -1.27 -29.31 10.96
N LEU A 81 -0.44 -28.30 10.74
CA LEU A 81 -0.37 -27.49 9.51
C LEU A 81 1.09 -27.49 9.03
N ASN A 82 1.45 -28.28 8.03
CA ASN A 82 2.83 -28.58 7.69
C ASN A 82 3.14 -28.68 6.17
N GLU A 83 2.16 -28.48 5.31
CA GLU A 83 2.32 -28.49 3.87
C GLU A 83 1.70 -27.23 3.27
N TRP A 84 2.45 -26.49 2.47
CA TRP A 84 1.99 -25.26 1.85
C TRP A 84 2.26 -25.20 0.35
N TYR A 85 1.43 -24.44 -0.33
CA TYR A 85 1.52 -24.11 -1.74
C TYR A 85 1.37 -22.60 -1.91
N SER A 86 2.07 -22.00 -2.88
CA SER A 86 1.99 -20.56 -3.15
C SER A 86 1.50 -20.27 -4.57
N TYR A 87 0.95 -19.08 -4.74
CA TYR A 87 0.49 -18.58 -6.04
C TYR A 87 1.60 -18.67 -7.10
N GLY A 88 1.26 -19.24 -8.27
CA GLY A 88 2.21 -19.51 -9.37
C GLY A 88 2.91 -20.88 -9.28
N GLU A 89 2.58 -21.71 -8.30
CA GLU A 89 2.97 -23.12 -8.24
C GLU A 89 1.82 -23.99 -8.76
N ASP A 90 2.13 -24.99 -9.59
CA ASP A 90 1.12 -25.86 -10.22
C ASP A 90 0.14 -26.46 -9.21
N ALA A 91 0.65 -26.93 -8.06
CA ALA A 91 -0.18 -27.51 -6.99
C ALA A 91 -1.14 -26.50 -6.35
N TYR A 92 -0.75 -25.25 -6.24
CA TYR A 92 -1.64 -24.17 -5.77
C TYR A 92 -2.71 -23.89 -6.81
N ASP A 93 -2.31 -23.69 -8.07
CA ASP A 93 -3.20 -23.30 -9.15
C ASP A 93 -4.27 -24.37 -9.40
N ASP A 94 -3.90 -25.64 -9.44
CA ASP A 94 -4.82 -26.76 -9.59
C ASP A 94 -5.81 -26.89 -8.43
N SER A 95 -5.34 -26.69 -7.19
CA SER A 95 -6.17 -26.82 -6.00
C SER A 95 -7.07 -25.59 -5.83
N PHE A 96 -6.52 -24.39 -6.08
CA PHE A 96 -7.20 -23.15 -5.72
C PHE A 96 -8.41 -22.87 -6.59
N ASP A 97 -8.27 -22.96 -7.92
CA ASP A 97 -9.39 -22.72 -8.85
C ASP A 97 -10.56 -23.69 -8.63
N SER A 98 -10.21 -24.97 -8.41
CA SER A 98 -11.21 -26.01 -8.23
C SER A 98 -11.88 -26.00 -6.84
N LEU A 99 -11.16 -25.61 -5.79
CA LEU A 99 -11.61 -25.73 -4.40
C LEU A 99 -12.22 -24.46 -3.83
N TYR A 100 -11.73 -23.29 -4.27
CA TYR A 100 -12.17 -22.02 -3.69
C TYR A 100 -13.10 -21.22 -4.62
N GLY A 101 -13.05 -21.46 -5.92
CA GLY A 101 -13.89 -20.78 -6.90
C GLY A 101 -13.67 -19.26 -6.97
N VAL A 102 -12.50 -18.80 -6.52
CA VAL A 102 -12.07 -17.39 -6.67
C VAL A 102 -11.26 -17.27 -7.95
N ARG A 103 -11.64 -16.36 -8.80
CA ARG A 103 -11.00 -16.19 -10.11
C ARG A 103 -9.57 -15.68 -9.96
N PHE A 104 -8.63 -16.28 -10.68
CA PHE A 104 -7.22 -15.87 -10.69
C PHE A 104 -6.98 -14.42 -11.09
N ASP A 105 -7.82 -13.86 -11.98
CA ASP A 105 -7.69 -12.47 -12.39
C ASP A 105 -8.00 -11.45 -11.26
N MET A 106 -8.66 -11.89 -10.19
CA MET A 106 -8.92 -11.11 -8.97
C MET A 106 -7.78 -11.18 -7.96
N ILE A 107 -6.94 -12.22 -8.04
CA ILE A 107 -5.89 -12.52 -7.07
C ILE A 107 -4.56 -11.93 -7.52
N ASP A 108 -3.85 -11.28 -6.61
CA ASP A 108 -2.50 -10.76 -6.81
C ASP A 108 -1.42 -11.68 -6.23
N ASP A 109 -1.72 -12.29 -5.09
CA ASP A 109 -0.90 -13.28 -4.40
C ASP A 109 -1.78 -14.19 -3.55
N GLY A 110 -1.30 -15.40 -3.26
CA GLY A 110 -2.03 -16.35 -2.43
C GLY A 110 -1.16 -17.49 -1.93
N ALA A 111 -1.58 -18.10 -0.82
CA ALA A 111 -0.96 -19.30 -0.29
C ALA A 111 -1.99 -20.14 0.46
N VAL A 112 -1.79 -21.44 0.44
CA VAL A 112 -2.57 -22.43 1.19
C VAL A 112 -1.61 -23.22 2.07
N LEU A 113 -2.00 -23.42 3.31
CA LEU A 113 -1.33 -24.27 4.29
C LEU A 113 -2.31 -25.32 4.77
N GLN A 114 -1.92 -26.57 4.74
CA GLN A 114 -2.77 -27.70 5.11
C GLN A 114 -1.96 -28.79 5.82
N THR A 115 -2.64 -29.84 6.28
CA THR A 115 -1.99 -31.03 6.78
C THR A 115 -1.59 -31.97 5.63
N ALA A 116 -0.32 -32.35 5.58
CA ALA A 116 0.20 -33.28 4.56
C ALA A 116 -0.60 -34.58 4.54
N GLY A 117 -0.90 -35.06 3.32
CA GLY A 117 -1.63 -36.31 3.10
C GLY A 117 -3.14 -36.24 3.32
N GLY A 118 -3.69 -35.10 3.72
CA GLY A 118 -5.12 -34.89 3.90
C GLY A 118 -5.72 -35.70 5.06
N GLY A 119 -7.02 -35.86 5.07
CA GLY A 119 -7.72 -36.68 6.07
C GLY A 119 -8.06 -35.97 7.39
N VAL A 120 -7.66 -34.71 7.55
CA VAL A 120 -8.06 -33.79 8.62
C VAL A 120 -8.58 -32.49 8.04
N ALA A 121 -9.32 -31.74 8.84
CA ALA A 121 -9.96 -30.52 8.37
C ALA A 121 -9.04 -29.29 8.38
N ASP A 122 -7.85 -29.38 8.98
CA ASP A 122 -6.94 -28.24 9.17
C ASP A 122 -6.53 -27.62 7.83
N GLU A 123 -6.78 -26.33 7.71
CA GLU A 123 -6.50 -25.53 6.52
C GLU A 123 -6.38 -24.05 6.89
N VAL A 124 -5.33 -23.39 6.40
CA VAL A 124 -5.20 -21.95 6.37
C VAL A 124 -5.00 -21.53 4.94
N SER A 125 -5.86 -20.69 4.40
CA SER A 125 -5.67 -20.09 3.09
C SER A 125 -5.67 -18.58 3.20
N VAL A 126 -4.72 -17.93 2.48
CA VAL A 126 -4.56 -16.48 2.47
C VAL A 126 -4.54 -16.00 1.03
N LEU A 127 -5.37 -15.03 0.73
CA LEU A 127 -5.49 -14.37 -0.55
C LEU A 127 -5.19 -12.89 -0.42
N HIS A 128 -4.38 -12.35 -1.30
CA HIS A 128 -4.30 -10.91 -1.52
C HIS A 128 -5.02 -10.55 -2.82
N LEU A 129 -6.06 -9.71 -2.72
CA LEU A 129 -6.88 -9.30 -3.85
C LEU A 129 -6.29 -8.06 -4.51
N LYS A 130 -6.34 -7.99 -5.84
CA LYS A 130 -5.92 -6.82 -6.62
C LYS A 130 -6.73 -5.58 -6.31
N LYS A 131 -8.02 -5.77 -5.93
CA LYS A 131 -8.96 -4.70 -5.68
C LYS A 131 -9.75 -4.92 -4.40
N SER A 132 -9.96 -3.88 -3.63
CA SER A 132 -10.76 -3.94 -2.39
C SER A 132 -12.23 -4.29 -2.64
N GLU A 133 -12.77 -4.00 -3.81
CA GLU A 133 -14.15 -4.35 -4.21
C GLU A 133 -14.36 -5.87 -4.32
N ASP A 134 -13.29 -6.64 -4.60
CA ASP A 134 -13.34 -8.10 -4.75
C ASP A 134 -13.29 -8.85 -3.40
N VAL A 135 -12.94 -8.16 -2.31
CA VAL A 135 -12.81 -8.74 -0.96
C VAL A 135 -14.11 -9.42 -0.49
N SER A 136 -15.26 -8.79 -0.74
CA SER A 136 -16.56 -9.37 -0.36
C SER A 136 -16.90 -10.64 -1.13
N ILE A 137 -16.49 -10.74 -2.39
CA ILE A 137 -16.67 -11.90 -3.25
C ILE A 137 -15.78 -13.04 -2.74
N ALA A 138 -14.49 -12.77 -2.51
CA ALA A 138 -13.55 -13.75 -1.98
C ALA A 138 -14.00 -14.28 -0.61
N LYS A 139 -14.39 -13.39 0.31
CA LYS A 139 -14.95 -13.77 1.60
C LYS A 139 -16.10 -14.77 1.46
N LYS A 140 -17.09 -14.46 0.61
CA LYS A 140 -18.25 -15.34 0.37
C LYS A 140 -17.82 -16.71 -0.16
N LYS A 141 -16.83 -16.77 -1.03
CA LYS A 141 -16.29 -18.02 -1.58
C LYS A 141 -15.61 -18.88 -0.51
N LEU A 142 -14.88 -18.25 0.41
CA LEU A 142 -14.28 -18.97 1.55
C LEU A 142 -15.36 -19.47 2.54
N GLU A 143 -16.45 -18.74 2.75
CA GLU A 143 -17.61 -19.21 3.52
C GLU A 143 -18.28 -20.41 2.85
N ASP A 144 -18.44 -20.39 1.54
CA ASP A 144 -18.96 -21.52 0.76
C ASP A 144 -18.04 -22.74 0.90
N ARG A 145 -16.71 -22.54 0.84
CA ARG A 145 -15.70 -23.58 1.09
C ARG A 145 -15.87 -24.26 2.45
N VAL A 146 -16.04 -23.50 3.53
CA VAL A 146 -16.30 -24.04 4.87
C VAL A 146 -17.54 -24.94 4.87
N THR A 147 -18.62 -24.48 4.23
CA THR A 147 -19.87 -25.23 4.13
C THR A 147 -19.69 -26.54 3.38
N GLU A 148 -18.99 -26.53 2.26
CA GLU A 148 -18.71 -27.73 1.46
C GLU A 148 -17.85 -28.73 2.22
N ARG A 149 -16.77 -28.27 2.87
CA ARG A 149 -15.91 -29.12 3.69
C ARG A 149 -16.66 -29.73 4.88
N ARG A 150 -17.51 -28.94 5.54
CA ARG A 150 -18.36 -29.44 6.62
C ARG A 150 -19.23 -30.61 6.15
N ASN A 151 -19.88 -30.49 5.00
CA ASN A 151 -20.70 -31.55 4.44
C ASN A 151 -19.88 -32.81 4.11
N GLN A 152 -18.67 -32.65 3.60
CA GLN A 152 -17.75 -33.74 3.31
C GLN A 152 -17.31 -34.44 4.59
N PHE A 153 -16.82 -33.69 5.57
CA PHE A 153 -16.30 -34.26 6.82
C PHE A 153 -17.41 -34.89 7.69
N ASN A 154 -18.63 -34.35 7.66
CA ASN A 154 -19.77 -34.92 8.38
C ASN A 154 -20.08 -36.36 7.97
N GLY A 155 -19.84 -36.71 6.69
CA GLY A 155 -19.99 -38.09 6.19
C GLY A 155 -18.74 -38.96 6.29
N TYR A 156 -17.55 -38.35 6.37
CA TYR A 156 -16.28 -39.07 6.30
C TYR A 156 -15.53 -39.15 7.64
N LYS A 157 -15.48 -38.04 8.39
CA LYS A 157 -14.73 -37.94 9.65
C LYS A 157 -15.40 -36.92 10.58
N PRO A 158 -16.54 -37.31 11.20
CA PRO A 158 -17.37 -36.39 11.98
C PRO A 158 -16.65 -35.72 13.16
N GLU A 159 -15.60 -36.36 13.68
CA GLU A 159 -14.75 -35.81 14.74
C GLU A 159 -13.96 -34.55 14.34
N GLU A 160 -13.84 -34.24 13.05
CA GLU A 160 -13.18 -33.05 12.55
C GLU A 160 -14.14 -31.85 12.33
N VAL A 161 -15.47 -32.11 12.36
CA VAL A 161 -16.50 -31.12 12.03
C VAL A 161 -16.46 -29.93 12.99
N TYR A 162 -16.09 -30.11 14.23
CA TYR A 162 -15.99 -29.02 15.21
C TYR A 162 -14.99 -27.93 14.79
N LYS A 163 -13.91 -28.26 14.03
CA LYS A 163 -12.97 -27.28 13.51
C LYS A 163 -13.64 -26.41 12.45
N LEU A 164 -14.49 -27.02 11.63
CA LEU A 164 -15.26 -26.32 10.58
C LEU A 164 -16.40 -25.48 11.19
N ASP A 165 -16.95 -25.91 12.33
CA ASP A 165 -17.92 -25.13 13.11
C ASP A 165 -17.27 -23.86 13.71
N ASN A 166 -15.98 -23.92 14.01
CA ASN A 166 -15.18 -22.85 14.58
C ASN A 166 -14.30 -22.14 13.53
N ALA A 167 -14.49 -22.43 12.24
CA ALA A 167 -13.74 -21.79 11.16
C ALA A 167 -13.90 -20.27 11.19
N ARG A 168 -12.82 -19.55 10.86
CA ARG A 168 -12.82 -18.08 10.83
C ARG A 168 -12.47 -17.57 9.45
N ILE A 169 -13.16 -16.52 9.05
CA ILE A 169 -12.80 -15.72 7.88
C ILE A 169 -12.26 -14.37 8.38
N VAL A 170 -10.99 -14.12 8.09
CA VAL A 170 -10.30 -12.90 8.50
C VAL A 170 -10.14 -12.00 7.30
N VAL A 171 -10.49 -10.71 7.46
CA VAL A 171 -10.28 -9.67 6.45
C VAL A 171 -9.39 -8.58 7.04
N GLN A 172 -8.32 -8.22 6.33
CA GLN A 172 -7.43 -7.11 6.69
C GLN A 172 -6.90 -6.43 5.43
N GLY A 173 -7.39 -5.22 5.14
CA GLY A 173 -7.12 -4.56 3.87
C GLY A 173 -7.63 -5.39 2.69
N ASN A 174 -6.76 -5.68 1.74
CA ASN A 174 -7.05 -6.54 0.59
C ASN A 174 -6.75 -8.04 0.86
N TYR A 175 -6.35 -8.40 2.08
CA TYR A 175 -6.18 -9.79 2.45
C TYR A 175 -7.49 -10.40 2.94
N VAL A 176 -7.78 -11.61 2.46
CA VAL A 176 -8.88 -12.45 2.93
C VAL A 176 -8.31 -13.82 3.26
N ALA A 177 -8.53 -14.29 4.48
CA ALA A 177 -8.00 -15.57 4.93
C ALA A 177 -9.09 -16.46 5.50
N LEU A 178 -8.93 -17.76 5.33
CA LEU A 178 -9.70 -18.82 5.98
C LEU A 178 -8.80 -19.55 6.99
N LEU A 179 -9.28 -19.72 8.20
CA LEU A 179 -8.62 -20.46 9.27
C LEU A 179 -9.53 -21.61 9.72
N ILE A 180 -9.06 -22.85 9.57
CA ILE A 180 -9.67 -24.06 10.07
C ILE A 180 -8.60 -24.82 10.86
N CYS A 181 -8.55 -24.67 12.17
CA CYS A 181 -7.55 -25.30 13.03
C CYS A 181 -7.98 -25.27 14.49
N ASN A 182 -7.28 -26.00 15.36
CA ASN A 182 -7.54 -26.00 16.79
C ASN A 182 -7.14 -24.68 17.48
N ASP A 183 -6.02 -24.10 17.06
CA ASP A 183 -5.42 -22.92 17.69
C ASP A 183 -5.78 -21.63 16.97
N ALA A 184 -7.05 -21.51 16.54
CA ALA A 184 -7.49 -20.40 15.70
C ALA A 184 -7.20 -19.01 16.29
N ASP A 185 -7.15 -18.85 17.63
CA ASP A 185 -6.79 -17.58 18.27
C ASP A 185 -5.32 -17.20 18.01
N ASN A 186 -4.41 -18.16 18.22
CA ASN A 186 -2.97 -17.94 18.01
C ASN A 186 -2.65 -17.75 16.52
N VAL A 187 -3.26 -18.58 15.67
CA VAL A 187 -3.07 -18.51 14.21
C VAL A 187 -3.62 -17.20 13.64
N GLU A 188 -4.77 -16.71 14.12
CA GLU A 188 -5.31 -15.40 13.72
C GLU A 188 -4.41 -14.25 14.18
N ALA A 189 -3.88 -14.31 15.40
CA ALA A 189 -2.95 -13.28 15.89
C ALA A 189 -1.68 -13.23 15.04
N ALA A 190 -1.08 -14.39 14.74
CA ALA A 190 0.09 -14.49 13.86
C ALA A 190 -0.19 -13.97 12.43
N LEU A 191 -1.34 -14.35 11.87
CA LEU A 191 -1.78 -13.85 10.55
C LEU A 191 -1.89 -12.33 10.52
N ARG A 192 -2.56 -11.75 11.52
CA ARG A 192 -2.73 -10.28 11.60
C ARG A 192 -1.42 -9.55 11.81
N GLY A 193 -0.55 -10.09 12.68
CA GLY A 193 0.79 -9.57 12.93
C GLY A 193 1.63 -9.58 11.64
N ALA A 194 1.66 -10.71 10.95
CA ALA A 194 2.39 -10.85 9.68
C ALA A 194 1.90 -9.85 8.63
N ILE A 195 0.58 -9.69 8.43
CA ILE A 195 0.01 -8.71 7.49
C ILE A 195 0.38 -7.26 7.90
N SER A 196 0.41 -6.97 9.20
CA SER A 196 0.79 -5.64 9.71
C SER A 196 2.28 -5.35 9.63
N GLY A 197 3.11 -6.37 9.36
CA GLY A 197 4.57 -6.28 9.41
C GLY A 197 5.09 -6.13 10.84
N GLU A 198 4.31 -6.52 11.83
CA GLU A 198 4.70 -6.68 13.21
C GLU A 198 5.26 -8.11 13.36
N SER A 199 6.52 -8.30 12.97
CA SER A 199 7.23 -9.54 13.31
C SER A 199 7.37 -9.58 14.84
N GLY A 200 6.94 -10.67 15.45
CA GLY A 200 7.02 -10.88 16.90
C GLY A 200 8.47 -11.08 17.36
N ASP A 201 9.24 -10.01 17.35
CA ASP A 201 10.53 -9.91 18.02
C ASP A 201 10.35 -9.18 19.35
N GLU A 202 9.54 -9.73 20.26
CA GLU A 202 9.58 -9.41 21.69
C GLU A 202 9.05 -10.59 22.50
N ALA A 203 9.94 -11.51 22.83
CA ALA A 203 9.81 -12.35 24.04
C ALA A 203 11.18 -12.88 24.47
#